data_59964e35286780ec68b08b43c16abb27
#
_entry.id   59964e35286780ec68b08b43c16abb27
#
_cell.length_a   1.000
_cell.length_b   1.000
_cell.length_c   1.000
_cell.angle_alpha   90.00
_cell.angle_beta   90.00
_cell.angle_gamma   90.00
#
_symmetry.space_group_name_H-M   'P 1'
#
loop_
_entity.id
_entity.type
_entity.pdbx_description
1 polymer ?
#
loop_
_entity_poly.entity_id
_entity_poly.type
_entity_poly.pdbx_seq_one_letter_code
_entity_poly.pdbx_strand_id
1 'polypeptide(L)'
;VENVTISPESVTIEQSVTNRGGYLHVVVKVATTGLIARGYPLTNISVSPPAVTIFSSNPQIVNDLPGYVETASLDLTGARDDLDVDLPLELPPGVSVVGDQTVAVQVGIAAIESSLTLSAMRVEVVGLEPGQAARISPETVILSGPLPLLDSLSKDDVSVIVEMDGEELGTYQRTPRVELRIPELRVESILPGTVEVTIIRAPTPSPTPRPN
;
A
#
# COMPACT_ATOMS: atom_id res chain seq x y z
N VAL A 1 -10.14 4.36 -86.45
CA VAL A 1 -9.32 3.26 -86.97
C VAL A 1 -10.28 2.21 -87.51
N GLU A 2 -10.47 2.22 -88.82
CA GLU A 2 -11.29 1.23 -89.49
C GLU A 2 -10.42 -0.02 -89.72
N ASN A 3 -11.04 -1.20 -89.49
CA ASN A 3 -10.46 -2.51 -89.66
C ASN A 3 -9.51 -3.03 -88.57
N VAL A 4 -9.87 -2.91 -87.32
CA VAL A 4 -9.27 -3.69 -86.24
C VAL A 4 -10.26 -4.77 -85.80
N THR A 5 -9.91 -6.01 -85.98
CA THR A 5 -10.67 -7.17 -85.46
C THR A 5 -10.02 -7.60 -84.14
N ILE A 6 -10.79 -7.55 -83.05
CA ILE A 6 -10.35 -8.01 -81.71
C ILE A 6 -10.65 -9.54 -81.67
N SER A 7 -9.62 -10.35 -81.43
CA SER A 7 -9.76 -11.81 -81.24
C SER A 7 -8.92 -12.22 -80.02
N PRO A 8 -9.52 -12.82 -79.04
CA PRO A 8 -10.95 -13.15 -78.81
C PRO A 8 -11.83 -11.97 -78.48
N GLU A 9 -13.11 -12.02 -78.81
CA GLU A 9 -14.12 -10.96 -78.47
C GLU A 9 -14.33 -10.76 -77.01
N SER A 10 -14.01 -11.75 -76.18
CA SER A 10 -14.08 -11.68 -74.70
C SER A 10 -12.89 -12.42 -74.09
N VAL A 11 -12.38 -11.89 -72.98
CA VAL A 11 -11.35 -12.53 -72.17
C VAL A 11 -11.94 -12.67 -70.75
N THR A 12 -11.73 -13.85 -70.16
CA THR A 12 -12.03 -14.08 -68.77
C THR A 12 -10.79 -13.77 -67.93
N ILE A 13 -10.91 -12.83 -67.01
CA ILE A 13 -9.83 -12.49 -66.05
C ILE A 13 -10.19 -13.14 -64.76
N GLU A 14 -9.40 -14.09 -64.31
CA GLU A 14 -9.45 -14.62 -62.93
C GLU A 14 -8.39 -13.89 -62.10
N GLN A 15 -8.84 -13.08 -61.15
CA GLN A 15 -7.96 -12.45 -60.20
C GLN A 15 -8.21 -13.10 -58.83
N SER A 16 -7.21 -13.78 -58.32
CA SER A 16 -7.22 -14.25 -56.92
C SER A 16 -7.13 -13.09 -55.97
N VAL A 17 -8.18 -12.82 -55.22
CA VAL A 17 -8.18 -11.86 -54.14
C VAL A 17 -7.80 -12.61 -52.85
N THR A 18 -6.57 -12.39 -52.39
CA THR A 18 -6.14 -12.89 -51.10
C THR A 18 -6.60 -11.90 -50.03
N ASN A 19 -7.32 -12.40 -49.05
CA ASN A 19 -7.74 -11.60 -47.92
C ASN A 19 -6.48 -11.14 -47.14
N ARG A 20 -6.21 -9.86 -47.12
CA ARG A 20 -5.15 -9.29 -46.26
C ARG A 20 -5.64 -9.31 -44.82
N GLY A 21 -4.78 -9.74 -43.90
CA GLY A 21 -5.08 -9.84 -42.48
C GLY A 21 -5.75 -8.61 -41.87
N GLY A 22 -6.41 -8.79 -40.77
CA GLY A 22 -7.11 -7.75 -40.05
C GLY A 22 -6.23 -7.09 -38.99
N TYR A 23 -6.39 -5.79 -38.86
CA TYR A 23 -5.87 -4.99 -37.75
C TYR A 23 -7.04 -4.61 -36.83
N LEU A 24 -6.83 -4.69 -35.53
CA LEU A 24 -7.81 -4.24 -34.54
C LEU A 24 -7.08 -3.48 -33.43
N HIS A 25 -7.67 -2.36 -33.02
CA HIS A 25 -7.21 -1.62 -31.83
C HIS A 25 -7.96 -2.16 -30.63
N VAL A 26 -7.23 -2.65 -29.61
CA VAL A 26 -7.79 -3.32 -28.43
C VAL A 26 -7.25 -2.69 -27.17
N VAL A 27 -8.07 -2.70 -26.12
CA VAL A 27 -7.69 -2.22 -24.79
C VAL A 27 -6.86 -3.30 -24.08
N VAL A 28 -5.86 -2.88 -23.33
CA VAL A 28 -5.07 -3.77 -22.48
C VAL A 28 -5.75 -3.87 -21.12
N LYS A 29 -6.02 -5.08 -20.66
CA LYS A 29 -6.56 -5.39 -19.33
C LYS A 29 -5.52 -6.13 -18.51
N VAL A 30 -5.21 -5.61 -17.34
CA VAL A 30 -4.25 -6.25 -16.42
C VAL A 30 -4.95 -7.42 -15.72
N ALA A 31 -4.40 -8.62 -15.87
CA ALA A 31 -4.82 -9.80 -15.13
C ALA A 31 -4.09 -9.86 -13.79
N THR A 32 -4.83 -9.96 -12.69
CA THR A 32 -4.25 -10.04 -11.34
C THR A 32 -4.73 -11.29 -10.63
N THR A 33 -3.86 -11.85 -9.78
CA THR A 33 -4.16 -13.00 -8.92
C THR A 33 -3.66 -12.76 -7.50
N GLY A 34 -4.08 -13.61 -6.58
CA GLY A 34 -3.67 -13.51 -5.19
C GLY A 34 -4.47 -12.50 -4.36
N LEU A 35 -4.14 -12.42 -3.08
CA LEU A 35 -4.74 -11.49 -2.12
C LEU A 35 -3.68 -10.54 -1.59
N ILE A 36 -3.94 -9.26 -1.67
CA ILE A 36 -3.11 -8.20 -1.09
C ILE A 36 -3.09 -8.37 0.44
N ALA A 37 -2.02 -7.90 1.09
CA ALA A 37 -1.89 -7.94 2.54
C ALA A 37 -3.04 -7.22 3.24
N ARG A 38 -3.49 -7.76 4.36
CA ARG A 38 -4.56 -7.15 5.15
C ARG A 38 -4.20 -5.73 5.57
N GLY A 39 -5.13 -4.79 5.36
CA GLY A 39 -4.93 -3.38 5.68
C GLY A 39 -4.21 -2.57 4.59
N TYR A 40 -3.91 -3.18 3.44
CA TYR A 40 -3.27 -2.56 2.29
C TYR A 40 -4.15 -2.68 1.04
N PRO A 41 -5.23 -1.89 0.91
CA PRO A 41 -6.06 -1.94 -0.30
C PRO A 41 -5.29 -1.48 -1.53
N LEU A 42 -5.71 -2.02 -2.66
CA LEU A 42 -5.31 -1.54 -3.95
C LEU A 42 -5.95 -0.17 -4.19
N THR A 43 -5.13 0.83 -4.53
CA THR A 43 -5.57 2.20 -4.76
C THR A 43 -5.74 2.51 -6.24
N ASN A 44 -4.89 1.95 -7.08
CA ASN A 44 -4.89 2.16 -8.53
C ASN A 44 -4.22 0.99 -9.26
N ILE A 45 -4.66 0.73 -10.50
CA ILE A 45 -3.93 -0.05 -11.49
C ILE A 45 -3.91 0.76 -12.78
N SER A 46 -2.73 1.00 -13.31
CA SER A 46 -2.53 1.64 -14.61
C SER A 46 -1.65 0.80 -15.50
N VAL A 47 -1.85 0.92 -16.80
CA VAL A 47 -1.09 0.21 -17.83
C VAL A 47 -0.68 1.17 -18.94
N SER A 48 0.55 1.06 -19.41
CA SER A 48 1.08 1.88 -20.50
C SER A 48 1.78 1.03 -21.54
N PRO A 49 1.34 1.09 -22.81
CA PRO A 49 0.18 1.82 -23.32
C PRO A 49 -1.16 1.18 -22.90
N PRO A 50 -2.26 1.96 -22.74
CA PRO A 50 -3.56 1.44 -22.33
C PRO A 50 -4.29 0.65 -23.43
N ALA A 51 -3.83 0.77 -24.67
CA ALA A 51 -4.35 0.06 -25.81
C ALA A 51 -3.24 -0.25 -26.81
N VAL A 52 -3.39 -1.34 -27.53
CA VAL A 52 -2.43 -1.80 -28.54
C VAL A 52 -3.14 -2.14 -29.84
N THR A 53 -2.40 -2.14 -30.95
CA THR A 53 -2.90 -2.64 -32.22
C THR A 53 -2.47 -4.08 -32.40
N ILE A 54 -3.39 -4.97 -32.64
CA ILE A 54 -3.14 -6.38 -32.97
C ILE A 54 -3.35 -6.64 -34.44
N PHE A 55 -2.71 -7.67 -34.93
CA PHE A 55 -2.79 -8.13 -36.30
C PHE A 55 -2.96 -9.66 -36.37
N SER A 56 -3.80 -10.11 -37.29
CA SER A 56 -3.85 -11.52 -37.68
C SER A 56 -3.94 -11.65 -39.21
N SER A 57 -3.31 -12.67 -39.75
CA SER A 57 -3.49 -13.03 -41.14
C SER A 57 -4.90 -13.53 -41.47
N ASN A 58 -5.64 -14.00 -40.48
CA ASN A 58 -7.05 -14.37 -40.55
C ASN A 58 -7.93 -13.29 -39.93
N PRO A 59 -8.67 -12.49 -40.73
CA PRO A 59 -9.52 -11.43 -40.20
C PRO A 59 -10.65 -11.92 -39.27
N GLN A 60 -11.09 -13.17 -39.42
CA GLN A 60 -12.15 -13.72 -38.56
C GLN A 60 -11.70 -13.83 -37.11
N ILE A 61 -10.44 -14.22 -36.86
CA ILE A 61 -9.88 -14.29 -35.54
C ILE A 61 -9.93 -12.91 -34.84
N VAL A 62 -9.59 -11.85 -35.58
CA VAL A 62 -9.62 -10.47 -35.06
C VAL A 62 -11.04 -10.02 -34.76
N ASN A 63 -12.00 -10.35 -35.61
CA ASN A 63 -13.42 -9.97 -35.43
C ASN A 63 -14.07 -10.71 -34.24
N ASP A 64 -13.61 -11.91 -33.92
CA ASP A 64 -14.15 -12.73 -32.83
C ASP A 64 -13.54 -12.35 -31.46
N LEU A 65 -12.53 -11.46 -31.43
CA LEU A 65 -11.91 -11.00 -30.18
C LEU A 65 -12.81 -10.04 -29.39
N PRO A 66 -12.77 -10.11 -28.06
CA PRO A 66 -13.65 -9.31 -27.19
C PRO A 66 -13.31 -7.81 -27.11
N GLY A 67 -12.41 -7.29 -27.97
CA GLY A 67 -12.00 -5.90 -28.00
C GLY A 67 -10.98 -5.53 -26.91
N TYR A 68 -10.49 -6.50 -26.17
CA TYR A 68 -9.39 -6.36 -25.20
C TYR A 68 -8.43 -7.54 -25.30
N VAL A 69 -7.21 -7.34 -24.79
CA VAL A 69 -6.22 -8.37 -24.55
C VAL A 69 -5.78 -8.30 -23.08
N GLU A 70 -5.45 -9.45 -22.51
CA GLU A 70 -4.99 -9.52 -21.12
C GLU A 70 -3.47 -9.58 -21.06
N THR A 71 -2.91 -9.09 -19.96
CA THR A 71 -1.48 -9.30 -19.63
C THR A 71 -1.29 -10.69 -19.05
N ALA A 72 -0.06 -11.16 -18.98
CA ALA A 72 0.30 -12.23 -18.06
C ALA A 72 -0.15 -11.87 -16.65
N SER A 73 -0.52 -12.91 -15.87
CA SER A 73 -1.09 -12.71 -14.55
C SER A 73 -0.07 -12.16 -13.57
N LEU A 74 -0.40 -11.03 -12.93
CA LEU A 74 0.36 -10.43 -11.85
C LEU A 74 -0.10 -10.98 -10.49
N ASP A 75 0.81 -11.63 -9.78
CA ASP A 75 0.52 -12.11 -8.41
C ASP A 75 0.70 -10.98 -7.40
N LEU A 76 -0.38 -10.62 -6.72
CA LEU A 76 -0.44 -9.61 -5.67
C LEU A 76 -0.45 -10.21 -4.26
N THR A 77 -0.14 -11.51 -4.12
CA THR A 77 -0.19 -12.21 -2.83
C THR A 77 0.73 -11.54 -1.81
N GLY A 78 0.14 -11.00 -0.74
CA GLY A 78 0.88 -10.39 0.37
C GLY A 78 1.54 -9.05 0.03
N ALA A 79 1.25 -8.44 -1.12
CA ALA A 79 1.79 -7.15 -1.53
C ALA A 79 1.37 -6.05 -0.53
N ARG A 80 2.31 -5.12 -0.24
CA ARG A 80 2.14 -4.02 0.72
C ARG A 80 2.56 -2.66 0.15
N ASP A 81 3.40 -2.71 -0.88
CA ASP A 81 4.00 -1.54 -1.52
C ASP A 81 3.59 -1.47 -2.97
N ASP A 82 3.74 -0.30 -3.57
CA ASP A 82 3.52 -0.09 -4.99
C ASP A 82 4.39 -1.03 -5.83
N LEU A 83 3.85 -1.49 -6.95
CA LEU A 83 4.54 -2.37 -7.89
C LEU A 83 4.60 -1.72 -9.27
N ASP A 84 5.81 -1.69 -9.84
CA ASP A 84 6.08 -1.30 -11.22
C ASP A 84 6.71 -2.48 -11.96
N VAL A 85 6.00 -3.05 -12.91
CA VAL A 85 6.43 -4.25 -13.62
C VAL A 85 6.09 -4.19 -15.11
N ASP A 86 6.95 -4.77 -15.95
CA ASP A 86 6.68 -4.99 -17.35
C ASP A 86 6.09 -6.38 -17.55
N LEU A 87 4.87 -6.46 -18.10
CA LEU A 87 4.17 -7.70 -18.32
C LEU A 87 3.97 -7.97 -19.81
N PRO A 88 4.20 -9.20 -20.27
CA PRO A 88 3.86 -9.60 -21.64
C PRO A 88 2.34 -9.68 -21.80
N LEU A 89 1.87 -9.42 -23.02
CA LEU A 89 0.48 -9.61 -23.41
C LEU A 89 0.20 -11.07 -23.74
N GLU A 90 -0.88 -11.62 -23.21
CA GLU A 90 -1.38 -12.94 -23.57
C GLU A 90 -2.26 -12.85 -24.82
N LEU A 91 -1.74 -13.35 -25.93
CA LEU A 91 -2.41 -13.30 -27.24
C LEU A 91 -2.89 -14.69 -27.64
N PRO A 92 -4.08 -14.79 -28.26
CA PRO A 92 -4.53 -16.03 -28.85
C PRO A 92 -3.61 -16.48 -30.02
N PRO A 93 -3.58 -17.79 -30.33
CA PRO A 93 -2.82 -18.29 -31.44
C PRO A 93 -3.19 -17.61 -32.78
N GLY A 94 -2.20 -17.20 -33.54
CA GLY A 94 -2.38 -16.53 -34.83
C GLY A 94 -2.62 -15.01 -34.73
N VAL A 95 -2.52 -14.42 -33.55
CA VAL A 95 -2.56 -12.98 -33.32
C VAL A 95 -1.17 -12.50 -32.89
N SER A 96 -0.78 -11.34 -33.37
CA SER A 96 0.45 -10.64 -32.97
C SER A 96 0.18 -9.18 -32.66
N VAL A 97 0.98 -8.57 -31.77
CA VAL A 97 0.93 -7.13 -31.53
C VAL A 97 1.77 -6.40 -32.58
N VAL A 98 1.31 -5.24 -32.99
CA VAL A 98 2.08 -4.30 -33.81
C VAL A 98 2.88 -3.42 -32.87
N GLY A 99 4.15 -3.72 -32.68
CA GLY A 99 5.03 -3.05 -31.72
C GLY A 99 5.48 -3.97 -30.59
N ASP A 100 5.64 -3.41 -29.40
CA ASP A 100 6.12 -4.15 -28.24
C ASP A 100 5.05 -5.09 -27.68
N GLN A 101 5.48 -6.31 -27.33
CA GLN A 101 4.62 -7.31 -26.70
C GLN A 101 4.49 -7.16 -25.19
N THR A 102 5.26 -6.25 -24.59
CA THR A 102 5.25 -5.95 -23.16
C THR A 102 4.61 -4.60 -22.90
N VAL A 103 3.95 -4.49 -21.78
CA VAL A 103 3.34 -3.24 -21.31
C VAL A 103 3.79 -2.97 -19.86
N ALA A 104 4.07 -1.71 -19.57
CA ALA A 104 4.38 -1.29 -18.20
C ALA A 104 3.09 -1.24 -17.38
N VAL A 105 3.07 -1.93 -16.25
CA VAL A 105 1.94 -1.98 -15.31
C VAL A 105 2.39 -1.39 -13.99
N GLN A 106 1.61 -0.42 -13.50
CA GLN A 106 1.80 0.20 -12.20
C GLN A 106 0.61 -0.12 -11.32
N VAL A 107 0.88 -0.67 -10.14
CA VAL A 107 -0.11 -1.02 -9.14
C VAL A 107 0.16 -0.19 -7.89
N GLY A 108 -0.78 0.66 -7.53
CA GLY A 108 -0.72 1.45 -6.31
C GLY A 108 -1.33 0.67 -5.13
N ILE A 109 -0.59 0.56 -4.04
CA ILE A 109 -1.01 -0.10 -2.80
C ILE A 109 -0.64 0.82 -1.64
N ALA A 110 -1.62 1.16 -0.79
CA ALA A 110 -1.37 2.00 0.36
C ALA A 110 -2.06 1.44 1.61
N ALA A 111 -1.43 1.62 2.78
CA ALA A 111 -2.05 1.24 4.03
C ALA A 111 -3.27 2.11 4.34
N ILE A 112 -4.28 1.52 4.98
CA ILE A 112 -5.41 2.28 5.54
C ILE A 112 -4.89 3.06 6.75
N GLU A 113 -5.07 4.38 6.76
CA GLU A 113 -4.81 5.22 7.93
C GLU A 113 -5.94 5.08 8.95
N SER A 114 -5.59 5.00 10.23
CA SER A 114 -6.52 4.84 11.35
C SER A 114 -6.00 5.50 12.61
N SER A 115 -6.82 5.54 13.66
CA SER A 115 -6.44 6.03 14.98
C SER A 115 -6.69 4.96 16.04
N LEU A 116 -5.82 4.90 17.05
CA LEU A 116 -5.90 3.98 18.18
C LEU A 116 -5.83 4.77 19.49
N THR A 117 -6.76 4.51 20.40
CA THR A 117 -6.77 5.08 21.76
C THR A 117 -6.19 4.09 22.75
N LEU A 118 -5.08 4.44 23.37
CA LEU A 118 -4.44 3.69 24.45
C LEU A 118 -4.80 4.33 25.80
N SER A 119 -5.67 3.69 26.55
CA SER A 119 -6.08 4.15 27.87
C SER A 119 -5.22 3.56 28.97
N ALA A 120 -5.14 4.28 30.10
CA ALA A 120 -4.42 3.89 31.30
C ALA A 120 -2.93 3.58 31.04
N MET A 121 -2.30 4.42 30.20
CA MET A 121 -0.85 4.36 29.98
C MET A 121 -0.12 4.80 31.23
N ARG A 122 0.87 4.01 31.64
CA ARG A 122 1.74 4.35 32.76
C ARG A 122 2.65 5.50 32.35
N VAL A 123 2.71 6.53 33.19
CA VAL A 123 3.63 7.66 33.01
C VAL A 123 4.93 7.35 33.75
N GLU A 124 6.02 7.43 33.05
CA GLU A 124 7.37 7.32 33.60
C GLU A 124 7.86 8.69 34.01
N VAL A 125 8.32 8.82 35.25
CA VAL A 125 8.88 10.08 35.77
C VAL A 125 10.40 9.93 35.78
N VAL A 126 11.09 10.78 35.04
CA VAL A 126 12.54 10.81 34.97
C VAL A 126 13.09 12.06 35.68
N GLY A 127 14.39 12.04 36.08
CA GLY A 127 15.03 13.19 36.71
C GLY A 127 14.76 13.32 38.21
N LEU A 128 14.19 12.31 38.87
CA LEU A 128 14.03 12.30 40.31
C LEU A 128 15.38 12.13 41.02
N GLU A 129 15.58 12.86 42.14
CA GLU A 129 16.75 12.70 42.98
C GLU A 129 16.70 11.41 43.82
N PRO A 130 17.86 10.88 44.27
CA PRO A 130 17.90 9.70 45.13
C PRO A 130 17.07 9.91 46.41
N GLY A 131 16.17 8.97 46.67
CA GLY A 131 15.26 9.04 47.82
C GLY A 131 13.94 9.80 47.58
N GLN A 132 13.69 10.21 46.35
CA GLN A 132 12.39 10.72 45.90
C GLN A 132 11.58 9.64 45.20
N ALA A 133 10.28 9.77 45.24
CA ALA A 133 9.30 8.99 44.48
C ALA A 133 8.21 9.90 43.93
N ALA A 134 7.66 9.59 42.80
CA ALA A 134 6.57 10.35 42.20
C ALA A 134 5.24 9.61 42.26
N ARG A 135 4.17 10.34 42.45
CA ARG A 135 2.79 9.91 42.24
C ARG A 135 2.21 10.67 41.05
N ILE A 136 1.67 9.96 40.11
CA ILE A 136 1.10 10.49 38.88
C ILE A 136 -0.06 9.59 38.44
N SER A 137 -1.07 10.19 37.82
CA SER A 137 -2.20 9.44 37.26
C SER A 137 -1.84 8.86 35.88
N PRO A 138 -2.44 7.73 35.51
CA PRO A 138 -2.31 7.18 34.16
C PRO A 138 -2.92 8.12 33.11
N GLU A 139 -2.38 8.09 31.91
CA GLU A 139 -2.78 8.93 30.79
C GLU A 139 -3.47 8.13 29.68
N THR A 140 -4.20 8.83 28.82
CA THR A 140 -4.75 8.31 27.58
C THR A 140 -4.00 8.93 26.42
N VAL A 141 -3.45 8.10 25.55
CA VAL A 141 -2.73 8.52 24.35
C VAL A 141 -3.54 8.11 23.11
N ILE A 142 -3.74 9.04 22.20
CA ILE A 142 -4.35 8.78 20.89
C ILE A 142 -3.24 8.83 19.86
N LEU A 143 -3.09 7.72 19.14
CA LEU A 143 -2.13 7.55 18.06
C LEU A 143 -2.84 7.47 16.73
N SER A 144 -2.19 7.93 15.67
CA SER A 144 -2.63 7.75 14.27
C SER A 144 -1.52 7.16 13.42
N GLY A 145 -1.90 6.45 12.37
CA GLY A 145 -1.00 5.85 11.41
C GLY A 145 -1.58 4.64 10.68
N PRO A 146 -0.73 3.88 9.97
CA PRO A 146 -1.14 2.70 9.23
C PRO A 146 -1.83 1.65 10.11
N LEU A 147 -3.05 1.24 9.74
CA LEU A 147 -3.85 0.26 10.48
C LEU A 147 -3.07 -1.02 10.83
N PRO A 148 -2.28 -1.63 9.94
CA PRO A 148 -1.51 -2.84 10.28
C PRO A 148 -0.48 -2.64 11.39
N LEU A 149 0.09 -1.43 11.50
CA LEU A 149 1.03 -1.08 12.57
C LEU A 149 0.30 -0.85 13.88
N LEU A 150 -0.85 -0.17 13.84
CA LEU A 150 -1.70 0.03 15.02
C LEU A 150 -2.26 -1.30 15.56
N ASP A 151 -2.64 -2.24 14.68
CA ASP A 151 -3.14 -3.58 15.07
C ASP A 151 -2.06 -4.44 15.75
N SER A 152 -0.79 -4.24 15.40
CA SER A 152 0.35 -4.97 15.98
C SER A 152 1.00 -4.27 17.18
N LEU A 153 0.56 -3.05 17.50
CA LEU A 153 1.18 -2.22 18.53
C LEU A 153 1.00 -2.82 19.92
N SER A 154 2.10 -2.93 20.64
CA SER A 154 2.11 -3.25 22.08
C SER A 154 2.16 -1.97 22.91
N LYS A 155 1.65 -2.03 24.15
CA LYS A 155 1.80 -0.92 25.10
C LYS A 155 3.27 -0.60 25.42
N ASP A 156 4.15 -1.58 25.26
CA ASP A 156 5.59 -1.41 25.50
C ASP A 156 6.32 -0.64 24.38
N ASP A 157 5.66 -0.43 23.23
CA ASP A 157 6.16 0.37 22.12
C ASP A 157 5.88 1.87 22.29
N VAL A 158 5.12 2.23 23.35
CA VAL A 158 4.69 3.59 23.63
C VAL A 158 5.08 3.95 25.07
N SER A 159 5.96 4.91 25.24
CA SER A 159 6.37 5.41 26.54
C SER A 159 5.84 6.83 26.76
N VAL A 160 5.17 7.05 27.89
CA VAL A 160 4.74 8.40 28.32
C VAL A 160 5.69 8.86 29.40
N ILE A 161 6.40 9.96 29.17
CA ILE A 161 7.49 10.42 30.04
C ILE A 161 7.21 11.84 30.53
N VAL A 162 7.52 12.08 31.80
CA VAL A 162 7.54 13.42 32.40
C VAL A 162 8.90 13.66 33.03
N GLU A 163 9.53 14.79 32.67
CA GLU A 163 10.82 15.21 33.18
C GLU A 163 10.65 16.06 34.45
N MET A 164 11.38 15.71 35.55
CA MET A 164 11.32 16.35 36.84
C MET A 164 12.71 16.69 37.39
N ASP A 165 13.64 17.05 36.51
CA ASP A 165 15.01 17.36 36.86
C ASP A 165 15.11 18.57 37.80
N GLY A 166 15.79 18.37 38.96
CA GLY A 166 16.05 19.43 39.90
C GLY A 166 14.85 19.92 40.70
N GLU A 167 13.70 19.21 40.66
CA GLU A 167 12.52 19.57 41.41
C GLU A 167 12.55 19.02 42.84
N GLU A 168 12.14 19.84 43.80
CA GLU A 168 12.05 19.49 45.22
C GLU A 168 10.76 18.70 45.49
N LEU A 169 10.55 18.33 46.80
CA LEU A 169 9.29 17.72 47.25
C LEU A 169 8.14 18.71 47.07
N GLY A 170 7.09 18.30 46.36
CA GLY A 170 5.96 19.20 46.04
C GLY A 170 5.04 18.63 44.97
N THR A 171 4.07 19.43 44.60
CA THR A 171 3.13 19.08 43.51
C THR A 171 3.29 20.07 42.36
N TYR A 172 3.44 19.51 41.17
CA TYR A 172 3.77 20.24 39.93
C TYR A 172 2.81 19.87 38.82
N GLN A 173 2.54 20.83 37.95
CA GLN A 173 1.84 20.58 36.68
C GLN A 173 2.86 20.49 35.57
N ARG A 174 2.84 19.39 34.83
CA ARG A 174 3.79 19.11 33.73
C ARG A 174 3.07 18.63 32.48
N THR A 175 3.68 18.88 31.34
CA THR A 175 3.22 18.34 30.05
C THR A 175 3.96 17.05 29.78
N PRO A 176 3.27 15.91 29.64
CA PRO A 176 3.90 14.64 29.32
C PRO A 176 4.38 14.64 27.88
N ARG A 177 5.47 13.90 27.63
CA ARG A 177 5.99 13.60 26.30
C ARG A 177 5.76 12.13 25.98
N VAL A 178 5.37 11.82 24.76
CA VAL A 178 5.24 10.44 24.27
C VAL A 178 6.40 10.10 23.35
N GLU A 179 7.04 8.99 23.63
CA GLU A 179 8.05 8.38 22.76
C GLU A 179 7.51 7.12 22.12
N LEU A 180 7.64 7.03 20.80
CA LEU A 180 7.20 5.90 19.99
C LEU A 180 8.42 5.14 19.46
N ARG A 181 8.38 3.81 19.55
CA ARG A 181 9.40 2.94 18.95
C ARG A 181 9.20 2.75 17.45
N ILE A 182 7.99 2.99 16.95
CA ILE A 182 7.61 2.84 15.55
C ILE A 182 7.49 4.23 14.94
N PRO A 183 8.43 4.63 14.04
CA PRO A 183 8.51 6.01 13.53
C PRO A 183 7.37 6.41 12.60
N GLU A 184 6.66 5.44 12.01
CA GLU A 184 5.53 5.68 11.11
C GLU A 184 4.24 6.05 11.86
N LEU A 185 4.20 5.83 13.18
CA LEU A 185 3.07 6.23 14.02
C LEU A 185 3.25 7.67 14.51
N ARG A 186 2.14 8.37 14.72
CA ARG A 186 2.11 9.74 15.20
C ARG A 186 1.25 9.86 16.44
N VAL A 187 1.68 10.71 17.36
CA VAL A 187 0.86 11.10 18.52
C VAL A 187 -0.11 12.17 18.06
N GLU A 188 -1.39 11.87 18.13
CA GLU A 188 -2.47 12.80 17.78
C GLU A 188 -2.83 13.67 18.98
N SER A 189 -2.98 13.05 20.16
CA SER A 189 -3.21 13.78 21.40
C SER A 189 -2.88 12.95 22.65
N ILE A 190 -2.69 13.65 23.76
CA ILE A 190 -2.53 13.10 25.10
C ILE A 190 -3.62 13.72 25.97
N LEU A 191 -4.31 12.92 26.77
CA LEU A 191 -5.43 13.34 27.60
C LEU A 191 -5.27 12.86 29.05
N PRO A 192 -5.24 13.81 30.03
CA PRO A 192 -5.21 15.26 29.86
C PRO A 192 -3.89 15.77 29.30
N GLY A 193 -3.87 16.96 28.67
CA GLY A 193 -2.66 17.56 28.08
C GLY A 193 -1.62 18.03 29.10
N THR A 194 -1.98 18.09 30.38
CA THR A 194 -1.09 18.35 31.52
C THR A 194 -1.43 17.42 32.66
N VAL A 195 -0.41 16.96 33.37
CA VAL A 195 -0.52 16.01 34.47
C VAL A 195 -0.04 16.64 35.78
N GLU A 196 -0.69 16.26 36.86
CA GLU A 196 -0.25 16.58 38.20
C GLU A 196 0.74 15.51 38.68
N VAL A 197 1.97 15.93 38.95
CA VAL A 197 3.02 15.08 39.51
C VAL A 197 3.30 15.50 40.95
N THR A 198 3.13 14.58 41.89
CA THR A 198 3.47 14.84 43.30
C THR A 198 4.77 14.09 43.63
N ILE A 199 5.84 14.83 43.91
CA ILE A 199 7.12 14.30 44.40
C ILE A 199 7.03 14.15 45.92
N ILE A 200 7.26 12.94 46.39
CA ILE A 200 7.27 12.57 47.82
C ILE A 200 8.62 11.92 48.17
N ARG A 201 8.90 11.82 49.46
CA ARG A 201 10.05 11.01 49.89
C ARG A 201 9.75 9.54 49.65
N ALA A 202 10.69 8.82 49.05
CA ALA A 202 10.55 7.39 48.85
C ALA A 202 10.37 6.65 50.17
N PRO A 203 9.46 5.67 50.26
CA PRO A 203 9.29 4.90 51.50
C PRO A 203 10.59 4.14 51.80
N THR A 204 11.08 4.25 53.04
CA THR A 204 12.24 3.48 53.51
C THR A 204 11.85 2.00 53.51
N PRO A 205 12.62 1.10 52.89
CA PRO A 205 12.32 -0.32 52.96
C PRO A 205 12.30 -0.80 54.38
N SER A 206 11.18 -1.39 54.83
CA SER A 206 11.11 -2.04 56.14
C SER A 206 12.13 -3.16 56.21
N PRO A 207 12.92 -3.27 57.30
CA PRO A 207 13.87 -4.35 57.46
C PRO A 207 13.13 -5.69 57.44
N THR A 208 13.50 -6.58 56.54
CA THR A 208 13.00 -7.96 56.49
C THR A 208 13.34 -8.63 57.81
N PRO A 209 12.36 -9.19 58.61
CA PRO A 209 12.67 -9.93 59.80
C PRO A 209 13.58 -11.10 59.48
N ARG A 210 14.72 -11.19 60.17
CA ARG A 210 15.60 -12.35 60.04
C ARG A 210 14.86 -13.57 60.56
N PRO A 211 14.83 -14.68 59.84
CA PRO A 211 14.36 -15.94 60.41
C PRO A 211 15.29 -16.38 61.54
N ASN A 212 14.67 -16.75 62.66
CA ASN A 212 15.32 -17.36 63.83
C ASN A 212 15.79 -18.77 63.51
#